data_21049367ba1a3b532deb53dac9107826
#
_entry.id   21049367ba1a3b532deb53dac9107826
#
_cell.length_a   1.000
_cell.length_b   1.000
_cell.length_c   1.000
_cell.angle_alpha   90.00
_cell.angle_beta   90.00
_cell.angle_gamma   90.00
#
_symmetry.space_group_name_H-M   'P 1'
#
loop_
_entity.id
_entity.type
_entity.pdbx_description
1 polymer ?
#
loop_
_entity_poly.entity_id
_entity_poly.type
_entity_poly.pdbx_seq_one_letter_code
_entity_poly.pdbx_strand_id
1 'polypeptide(L)'
;MEMGNQITKFMFYELYWSLIKNESDQTAGRFIKRICQYMFTGNKLPTLKDKKEAFIWSNIEDFLIRSKEAEKNGKSLKTLNQQMRHFAFLETYYRAIDLMDDEQSGAYTKAWCKYMFEGIETT
;
A
#
# COMPACT_ATOMS: atom_id res chain seq x y z
N MET A 1 -18.44 17.55 -8.53
CA MET A 1 -17.66 17.23 -7.32
C MET A 1 -17.85 15.79 -6.93
N GLU A 2 -16.77 15.11 -6.83
CA GLU A 2 -16.81 13.66 -6.65
C GLU A 2 -16.42 13.25 -5.24
N MET A 3 -17.08 13.78 -4.29
CA MET A 3 -16.80 13.46 -2.89
C MET A 3 -16.93 11.97 -2.61
N GLY A 4 -17.88 11.32 -3.27
CA GLY A 4 -18.12 9.90 -3.02
C GLY A 4 -17.09 8.96 -3.60
N ASN A 5 -16.14 9.49 -4.40
CA ASN A 5 -15.14 8.64 -5.02
C ASN A 5 -13.89 8.44 -4.17
N GLN A 6 -13.78 9.17 -3.06
CA GLN A 6 -12.63 9.02 -2.19
C GLN A 6 -12.88 7.89 -1.22
N ILE A 7 -11.87 7.04 -1.08
CA ILE A 7 -11.94 5.94 -0.11
C ILE A 7 -11.20 6.33 1.15
N THR A 8 -11.57 5.72 2.26
CA THR A 8 -10.94 6.01 3.55
C THR A 8 -10.11 4.85 4.06
N LYS A 9 -10.12 3.75 3.32
CA LYS A 9 -9.30 2.59 3.65
C LYS A 9 -9.06 1.80 2.37
N PHE A 10 -8.06 0.95 2.40
CA PHE A 10 -7.87 -0.06 1.36
C PHE A 10 -7.30 -1.30 2.02
N MET A 11 -7.41 -2.43 1.34
CA MET A 11 -6.86 -3.67 1.86
C MET A 11 -5.38 -3.73 1.49
N PHE A 12 -4.52 -3.83 2.50
CA PHE A 12 -3.09 -4.00 2.29
C PHE A 12 -2.81 -5.50 2.27
N TYR A 13 -2.50 -6.02 1.09
CA TYR A 13 -2.35 -7.45 0.91
C TYR A 13 -0.94 -7.91 1.19
N GLU A 14 -0.82 -9.15 1.62
CA GLU A 14 0.48 -9.76 1.88
C GLU A 14 1.38 -9.69 0.65
N LEU A 15 0.79 -9.70 -0.53
CA LEU A 15 1.55 -9.53 -1.77
C LEU A 15 2.41 -8.28 -1.73
N TYR A 16 1.85 -7.16 -1.26
CA TYR A 16 2.60 -5.90 -1.20
C TYR A 16 3.78 -6.04 -0.24
N TRP A 17 3.55 -6.69 0.90
CA TRP A 17 4.59 -6.92 1.87
C TRP A 17 5.73 -7.76 1.29
N SER A 18 5.38 -8.80 0.55
CA SER A 18 6.38 -9.70 -0.01
C SER A 18 7.31 -8.99 -1.00
N LEU A 19 6.83 -7.90 -1.61
CA LEU A 19 7.63 -7.15 -2.57
C LEU A 19 8.60 -6.18 -1.91
N ILE A 20 8.33 -5.76 -0.69
CA ILE A 20 9.15 -4.72 -0.05
C ILE A 20 9.93 -5.21 1.15
N LYS A 21 9.64 -6.40 1.67
CA LYS A 21 10.24 -6.81 2.94
C LYS A 21 11.76 -6.94 2.89
N ASN A 22 12.32 -7.18 1.72
CA ASN A 22 13.76 -7.29 1.55
C ASN A 22 14.38 -6.04 0.94
N GLU A 23 13.59 -4.99 0.73
CA GLU A 23 14.10 -3.75 0.21
C GLU A 23 14.56 -2.85 1.35
N SER A 24 15.30 -1.78 0.99
CA SER A 24 15.71 -0.82 2.01
C SER A 24 14.49 -0.12 2.59
N ASP A 25 14.66 0.42 3.79
CA ASP A 25 13.58 1.18 4.41
C ASP A 25 13.18 2.36 3.55
N GLN A 26 14.14 3.01 2.90
CA GLN A 26 13.85 4.14 2.04
C GLN A 26 12.98 3.72 0.85
N THR A 27 13.32 2.62 0.21
CA THR A 27 12.53 2.11 -0.92
C THR A 27 11.13 1.71 -0.47
N ALA A 28 11.06 1.02 0.66
CA ALA A 28 9.76 0.62 1.19
C ALA A 28 8.90 1.83 1.54
N GLY A 29 9.53 2.87 2.08
CA GLY A 29 8.80 4.10 2.41
C GLY A 29 8.23 4.79 1.18
N ARG A 30 9.03 4.89 0.13
CA ARG A 30 8.52 5.47 -1.11
C ARG A 30 7.38 4.65 -1.67
N PHE A 31 7.50 3.34 -1.58
CA PHE A 31 6.48 2.43 -2.08
C PHE A 31 5.14 2.65 -1.37
N ILE A 32 5.16 2.66 -0.04
CA ILE A 32 3.90 2.80 0.71
C ILE A 32 3.29 4.18 0.50
N LYS A 33 4.13 5.22 0.42
CA LYS A 33 3.61 6.56 0.16
C LYS A 33 2.94 6.65 -1.20
N ARG A 34 3.50 6.00 -2.21
CA ARG A 34 2.90 5.99 -3.56
C ARG A 34 1.57 5.28 -3.57
N ILE A 35 1.49 4.15 -2.88
CA ILE A 35 0.22 3.43 -2.79
C ILE A 35 -0.83 4.32 -2.12
N CYS A 36 -0.46 4.97 -1.02
CA CYS A 36 -1.40 5.81 -0.29
C CYS A 36 -1.85 7.01 -1.12
N GLN A 37 -0.92 7.62 -1.84
CA GLN A 37 -1.28 8.75 -2.69
C GLN A 37 -2.26 8.34 -3.77
N TYR A 38 -2.03 7.19 -4.38
CA TYR A 38 -2.96 6.69 -5.37
C TYR A 38 -4.32 6.38 -4.76
N MET A 39 -4.32 5.71 -3.61
CA MET A 39 -5.58 5.25 -3.01
C MET A 39 -6.40 6.37 -2.38
N PHE A 40 -5.75 7.29 -1.68
CA PHE A 40 -6.47 8.26 -0.85
C PHE A 40 -6.58 9.65 -1.44
N THR A 41 -5.70 10.03 -2.36
CA THR A 41 -5.69 11.42 -2.81
C THR A 41 -6.17 11.61 -4.24
N GLY A 42 -6.46 10.53 -4.94
CA GLY A 42 -6.90 10.62 -6.31
C GLY A 42 -5.78 10.89 -7.30
N ASN A 43 -4.53 10.88 -6.86
CA ASN A 43 -3.41 11.06 -7.76
C ASN A 43 -3.36 9.94 -8.78
N LYS A 44 -2.82 10.26 -9.95
CA LYS A 44 -2.62 9.27 -11.00
C LYS A 44 -1.51 8.32 -10.58
N LEU A 45 -1.49 7.15 -11.22
CA LEU A 45 -0.41 6.22 -11.02
C LEU A 45 0.91 6.90 -11.37
N PRO A 46 1.94 6.70 -10.56
CA PRO A 46 3.21 7.39 -10.79
C PRO A 46 3.98 6.84 -11.97
N THR A 47 4.79 7.71 -12.58
CA THR A 47 5.80 7.30 -13.53
C THR A 47 7.11 7.22 -12.77
N LEU A 48 7.71 6.04 -12.74
CA LEU A 48 8.89 5.82 -11.92
C LEU A 48 10.14 5.77 -12.79
N LYS A 49 11.17 6.50 -12.37
CA LYS A 49 12.44 6.56 -13.10
C LYS A 49 13.39 5.45 -12.66
N ASP A 50 13.33 5.07 -11.39
CA ASP A 50 14.18 4.00 -10.89
C ASP A 50 13.66 2.67 -11.40
N LYS A 51 14.52 1.92 -12.08
CA LYS A 51 14.11 0.69 -12.73
C LYS A 51 13.63 -0.36 -11.74
N LYS A 52 14.27 -0.44 -10.60
CA LYS A 52 13.90 -1.43 -9.59
C LYS A 52 12.53 -1.10 -9.01
N GLU A 53 12.32 0.17 -8.68
CA GLU A 53 11.03 0.58 -8.13
C GLU A 53 9.93 0.46 -9.17
N ALA A 54 10.23 0.76 -10.42
CA ALA A 54 9.25 0.60 -11.48
C ALA A 54 8.86 -0.87 -11.66
N PHE A 55 9.83 -1.75 -11.55
CA PHE A 55 9.56 -3.18 -11.65
C PHE A 55 8.65 -3.65 -10.51
N ILE A 56 8.97 -3.24 -9.29
CA ILE A 56 8.14 -3.60 -8.13
C ILE A 56 6.72 -3.11 -8.34
N TRP A 57 6.57 -1.86 -8.76
CA TRP A 57 5.26 -1.25 -8.97
C TRP A 57 4.47 -1.97 -10.07
N SER A 58 5.13 -2.34 -11.16
CA SER A 58 4.46 -2.99 -12.28
C SER A 58 3.84 -4.32 -11.88
N ASN A 59 4.37 -4.96 -10.85
CA ASN A 59 3.84 -6.24 -10.38
C ASN A 59 2.48 -6.10 -9.71
N ILE A 60 2.15 -4.91 -9.24
CA ILE A 60 0.91 -4.73 -8.47
C ILE A 60 -0.01 -3.66 -9.06
N GLU A 61 0.44 -2.96 -10.10
CA GLU A 61 -0.32 -1.82 -10.61
C GLU A 61 -1.75 -2.18 -10.98
N ASP A 62 -1.92 -3.23 -11.75
CA ASP A 62 -3.27 -3.65 -12.15
C ASP A 62 -4.10 -4.08 -10.95
N PHE A 63 -3.48 -4.75 -10.02
CA PHE A 63 -4.15 -5.19 -8.81
C PHE A 63 -4.61 -4.00 -7.97
N LEU A 64 -3.75 -2.96 -7.88
CA LEU A 64 -4.11 -1.74 -7.17
C LEU A 64 -5.30 -1.05 -7.81
N ILE A 65 -5.32 -0.98 -9.14
CA ILE A 65 -6.42 -0.34 -9.86
C ILE A 65 -7.72 -1.05 -9.55
N ARG A 66 -7.72 -2.37 -9.63
CA ARG A 66 -8.93 -3.15 -9.38
C ARG A 66 -9.36 -3.09 -7.92
N SER A 67 -8.39 -3.08 -7.02
CA SER A 67 -8.68 -3.00 -5.60
C SER A 67 -9.34 -1.67 -5.24
N LYS A 68 -8.81 -0.57 -5.81
CA LYS A 68 -9.39 0.74 -5.57
C LYS A 68 -10.82 0.83 -6.11
N GLU A 69 -11.03 0.27 -7.30
CA GLU A 69 -12.34 0.29 -7.90
C GLU A 69 -13.35 -0.50 -7.06
N ALA A 70 -12.95 -1.65 -6.56
CA ALA A 70 -13.82 -2.44 -5.70
C ALA A 70 -14.16 -1.69 -4.42
N GLU A 71 -13.16 -1.01 -3.84
CA GLU A 71 -13.38 -0.27 -2.61
C GLU A 71 -14.35 0.90 -2.83
N LYS A 72 -14.22 1.60 -3.96
CA LYS A 72 -15.15 2.68 -4.30
C LYS A 72 -16.58 2.18 -4.39
N ASN A 73 -16.77 0.96 -4.83
CA ASN A 73 -18.09 0.39 -5.01
C ASN A 73 -18.59 -0.35 -3.78
N GLY A 74 -17.88 -0.27 -2.68
CA GLY A 74 -18.25 -0.94 -1.46
C GLY A 74 -18.19 -2.45 -1.54
N LYS A 75 -17.34 -2.98 -2.42
CA LYS A 75 -17.22 -4.41 -2.63
C LYS A 75 -15.82 -4.87 -2.29
N SER A 76 -15.70 -6.11 -1.90
CA SER A 76 -14.40 -6.73 -1.71
C SER A 76 -13.86 -7.17 -3.07
N LEU A 77 -12.56 -7.05 -3.25
CA LEU A 77 -11.92 -7.55 -4.45
C LEU A 77 -11.96 -9.06 -4.43
N LYS A 78 -12.66 -9.64 -5.39
CA LYS A 78 -12.71 -11.08 -5.53
C LYS A 78 -11.54 -11.47 -6.43
N THR A 79 -10.55 -12.09 -5.84
CA THR A 79 -9.39 -12.54 -6.58
C THR A 79 -9.36 -14.04 -6.62
N LEU A 80 -8.52 -14.57 -7.48
CA LEU A 80 -8.23 -15.99 -7.47
C LEU A 80 -7.66 -16.38 -6.12
N ASN A 81 -7.21 -15.41 -5.36
CA ASN A 81 -6.53 -15.61 -4.11
C ASN A 81 -7.34 -15.10 -2.96
N GLN A 82 -8.56 -15.62 -2.83
CA GLN A 82 -9.45 -15.19 -1.77
C GLN A 82 -8.86 -15.43 -0.38
N GLN A 83 -7.87 -16.31 -0.29
CA GLN A 83 -7.22 -16.63 0.98
C GLN A 83 -6.00 -15.76 1.25
N MET A 84 -5.68 -14.83 0.33
CA MET A 84 -4.55 -13.95 0.55
C MET A 84 -4.80 -13.10 1.79
N ARG A 85 -3.85 -13.12 2.69
CA ARG A 85 -3.97 -12.35 3.93
C ARG A 85 -3.87 -10.86 3.65
N HIS A 86 -4.57 -10.09 4.44
CA HIS A 86 -4.57 -8.64 4.29
C HIS A 86 -5.01 -8.01 5.60
N PHE A 87 -4.78 -6.71 5.70
CA PHE A 87 -5.36 -5.91 6.78
C PHE A 87 -5.83 -4.59 6.20
N ALA A 88 -6.76 -3.95 6.90
CA ALA A 88 -7.29 -2.67 6.44
C ALA A 88 -6.27 -1.57 6.73
N PHE A 89 -5.85 -0.84 5.69
CA PHE A 89 -4.95 0.29 5.83
C PHE A 89 -5.79 1.55 5.77
N LEU A 90 -5.82 2.28 6.88
CA LEU A 90 -6.71 3.42 7.02
C LEU A 90 -6.04 4.72 6.60
N GLU A 91 -6.84 5.67 6.14
CA GLU A 91 -6.33 6.97 5.77
C GLU A 91 -5.60 7.65 6.94
N THR A 92 -6.05 7.42 8.16
CA THR A 92 -5.37 8.00 9.32
C THR A 92 -3.93 7.48 9.43
N TYR A 93 -3.67 6.27 9.01
CA TYR A 93 -2.31 5.74 9.00
C TYR A 93 -1.45 6.49 7.98
N TYR A 94 -2.03 6.79 6.82
CA TYR A 94 -1.31 7.55 5.82
C TYR A 94 -0.94 8.93 6.31
N ARG A 95 -1.82 9.56 7.06
CA ARG A 95 -1.53 10.90 7.58
C ARG A 95 -0.32 10.90 8.49
N ALA A 96 -0.16 9.83 9.29
CA ALA A 96 1.02 9.71 10.12
C ALA A 96 2.27 9.45 9.30
N ILE A 97 2.17 8.56 8.31
CA ILE A 97 3.29 8.23 7.45
C ILE A 97 3.75 9.44 6.64
N ASP A 98 2.81 10.27 6.19
CA ASP A 98 3.12 11.43 5.37
C ASP A 98 3.97 12.46 6.12
N LEU A 99 3.95 12.43 7.44
CA LEU A 99 4.79 13.30 8.25
C LEU A 99 6.20 12.76 8.44
N MET A 100 6.46 11.55 8.02
CA MET A 100 7.76 10.89 8.17
C MET A 100 8.54 10.99 6.86
N ASP A 101 9.88 10.95 6.96
CA ASP A 101 10.66 10.81 5.74
C ASP A 101 10.54 9.39 5.20
N ASP A 102 11.15 9.14 4.04
CA ASP A 102 11.00 7.85 3.39
C ASP A 102 11.55 6.71 4.23
N GLU A 103 12.70 6.92 4.85
CA GLU A 103 13.31 5.87 5.65
C GLU A 103 12.45 5.52 6.86
N GLN A 104 11.95 6.53 7.56
CA GLN A 104 11.08 6.31 8.71
C GLN A 104 9.77 5.64 8.30
N SER A 105 9.21 6.08 7.17
CA SER A 105 7.98 5.48 6.67
C SER A 105 8.18 4.01 6.35
N GLY A 106 9.30 3.67 5.76
CA GLY A 106 9.60 2.29 5.41
C GLY A 106 9.79 1.43 6.63
N ALA A 107 10.56 1.92 7.60
CA ALA A 107 10.80 1.17 8.83
C ALA A 107 9.49 0.92 9.58
N TYR A 108 8.65 1.94 9.66
CA TYR A 108 7.36 1.82 10.31
C TYR A 108 6.47 0.80 9.62
N THR A 109 6.39 0.91 8.29
CA THR A 109 5.54 0.00 7.52
C THR A 109 6.03 -1.43 7.63
N LYS A 110 7.34 -1.64 7.58
CA LYS A 110 7.88 -2.99 7.73
C LYS A 110 7.56 -3.59 9.10
N ALA A 111 7.69 -2.79 10.16
CA ALA A 111 7.37 -3.26 11.50
C ALA A 111 5.90 -3.63 11.60
N TRP A 112 5.04 -2.83 11.01
CA TRP A 112 3.62 -3.08 11.00
C TRP A 112 3.28 -4.36 10.24
N CYS A 113 3.87 -4.53 9.05
CA CYS A 113 3.61 -5.72 8.25
C CYS A 113 4.12 -6.99 8.96
N LYS A 114 5.27 -6.89 9.62
CA LYS A 114 5.77 -8.03 10.39
C LYS A 114 4.78 -8.43 11.47
N TYR A 115 4.21 -7.45 12.15
CA TYR A 115 3.22 -7.74 13.17
C TYR A 115 1.95 -8.35 12.56
N MET A 116 1.45 -7.74 11.51
CA MET A 116 0.16 -8.15 10.94
C MET A 116 0.24 -9.47 10.19
N PHE A 117 1.34 -9.72 9.50
CA PHE A 117 1.45 -10.91 8.65
C PHE A 117 2.29 -12.02 9.25
N GLU A 118 3.24 -11.69 10.10
CA GLU A 118 4.17 -12.68 10.63
C GLU A 118 4.05 -12.83 12.14
N GLY A 119 3.24 -12.01 12.79
CA GLY A 119 3.05 -12.11 14.23
C GLY A 119 4.24 -11.69 15.05
N ILE A 120 5.18 -10.96 14.46
CA ILE A 120 6.42 -10.56 15.15
C ILE A 120 6.22 -9.19 15.76
N GLU A 121 6.30 -9.13 17.09
CA GLU A 121 6.25 -7.85 17.76
C GLU A 121 7.61 -7.15 17.65
N THR A 122 7.57 -5.87 17.31
CA THR A 122 8.77 -5.06 17.26
C THR A 122 8.62 -3.93 18.26
N THR A 123 9.53 -3.85 19.19
CA THR A 123 9.50 -2.80 20.21
C THR A 123 10.51 -1.74 19.92
#